data_958616e0a45e54f9190af7a1221b7366
#
_entry.id   958616e0a45e54f9190af7a1221b7366
#
_cell.length_a   1.000
_cell.length_b   1.000
_cell.length_c   1.000
_cell.angle_alpha   90.00
_cell.angle_beta   90.00
_cell.angle_gamma   90.00
#
_symmetry.space_group_name_H-M   'P 1'
#
loop_
_entity.id
_entity.type
_entity.pdbx_description
1 polymer ?
#
loop_
_entity_poly.entity_id
_entity_poly.type
_entity_poly.pdbx_seq_one_letter_code
_entity_poly.pdbx_strand_id
1 'polypeptide(L)'
;MKILFAGALLCSLSLAGCDALDTKEDLNLTDEMMATRRYQMFDWGYRVYEHIPYGFTAIDGNLFAAVSDEAQYVTTFSSTQRFNEGSWSAYYNPDDCYTSYYNGIYAAHDYLDKSVDYRYILGMHRDTLTSNGLDSYRRDIVDVQRLRAEAHVLKAYYYFELAKRYGGVPLIDRVYADQKEANLPRGTFDEVVGLILREIEGVRNELVVDWRAENLEEKSGRITRGAALALKSRVLLYAASPQFNPSGEKSKWAAAA
;
A
#
# COMPACT_ATOMS: atom_id res chain seq x y z
N MET A 1 -37.26 60.07 -14.18
CA MET A 1 -36.60 59.63 -12.91
C MET A 1 -37.00 58.24 -12.46
N LYS A 2 -38.24 57.77 -12.62
CA LYS A 2 -38.67 56.40 -12.18
C LYS A 2 -38.16 55.27 -13.08
N ILE A 3 -37.85 55.49 -14.34
CA ILE A 3 -37.32 54.44 -15.28
C ILE A 3 -35.82 54.19 -15.06
N LEU A 4 -35.04 55.20 -14.67
CA LEU A 4 -33.63 55.08 -14.35
C LEU A 4 -33.36 54.25 -13.06
N PHE A 5 -34.27 54.31 -12.07
CA PHE A 5 -34.16 53.52 -10.85
C PHE A 5 -34.51 52.04 -11.07
N ALA A 6 -35.43 51.73 -11.99
CA ALA A 6 -35.76 50.34 -12.31
C ALA A 6 -34.62 49.64 -13.06
N GLY A 7 -33.90 50.34 -13.94
CA GLY A 7 -32.73 49.82 -14.66
C GLY A 7 -31.53 49.55 -13.74
N ALA A 8 -31.30 50.39 -12.74
CA ALA A 8 -30.21 50.21 -11.78
C ALA A 8 -30.48 49.06 -10.82
N LEU A 9 -31.75 48.78 -10.48
CA LEU A 9 -32.12 47.66 -9.60
C LEU A 9 -32.03 46.33 -10.33
N LEU A 10 -32.32 46.27 -11.65
CA LEU A 10 -32.14 45.02 -12.42
C LEU A 10 -30.65 44.70 -12.67
N CYS A 11 -29.78 45.70 -12.83
CA CYS A 11 -28.34 45.46 -13.00
C CYS A 11 -27.63 45.01 -11.70
N SER A 12 -28.14 45.37 -10.51
CA SER A 12 -27.55 44.96 -9.26
C SER A 12 -27.92 43.52 -8.85
N LEU A 13 -29.00 42.96 -9.38
CA LEU A 13 -29.39 41.55 -9.16
C LEU A 13 -28.61 40.57 -10.04
N SER A 14 -27.98 40.99 -11.12
CA SER A 14 -27.17 40.14 -11.99
C SER A 14 -25.73 39.97 -11.53
N LEU A 15 -25.26 40.71 -10.53
CA LEU A 15 -23.90 40.63 -9.99
C LEU A 15 -23.79 39.65 -8.78
N ALA A 16 -24.90 39.17 -8.24
CA ALA A 16 -24.90 38.26 -7.11
C ALA A 16 -24.86 36.77 -7.52
N GLY A 17 -24.76 36.47 -8.81
CA GLY A 17 -24.89 35.11 -9.34
C GLY A 17 -23.58 34.39 -9.65
N CYS A 18 -22.42 35.00 -9.48
CA CYS A 18 -21.15 34.37 -9.88
C CYS A 18 -20.58 33.34 -8.88
N ASP A 19 -20.95 33.45 -7.62
CA ASP A 19 -20.44 32.49 -6.61
C ASP A 19 -21.15 31.12 -6.61
N ALA A 20 -22.37 31.08 -7.18
CA ALA A 20 -23.14 29.83 -7.21
C ALA A 20 -22.72 28.86 -8.35
N LEU A 21 -21.90 29.34 -9.30
CA LEU A 21 -21.38 28.56 -10.43
C LEU A 21 -19.91 28.18 -10.28
N ASP A 22 -19.20 28.74 -9.33
CA ASP A 22 -17.83 28.31 -8.95
C ASP A 22 -17.89 27.05 -8.08
N THR A 23 -18.36 25.96 -8.66
CA THR A 23 -18.05 24.65 -8.12
C THR A 23 -16.55 24.45 -8.31
N LYS A 24 -15.78 24.69 -7.26
CA LYS A 24 -14.42 24.14 -7.17
C LYS A 24 -14.56 22.64 -7.31
N GLU A 25 -14.28 22.12 -8.48
CA GLU A 25 -14.04 20.68 -8.61
C GLU A 25 -12.83 20.36 -7.75
N ASP A 26 -13.09 19.97 -6.52
CA ASP A 26 -12.05 19.36 -5.69
C ASP A 26 -11.80 17.97 -6.25
N LEU A 27 -10.77 17.86 -7.08
CA LEU A 27 -10.31 16.59 -7.66
C LEU A 27 -9.68 15.67 -6.62
N ASN A 28 -9.50 16.15 -5.38
CA ASN A 28 -8.97 15.33 -4.30
C ASN A 28 -10.08 14.45 -3.72
N LEU A 29 -9.76 13.17 -3.56
CA LEU A 29 -10.62 12.24 -2.85
C LEU A 29 -10.69 12.63 -1.37
N THR A 30 -11.86 13.07 -0.92
CA THR A 30 -12.09 13.40 0.49
C THR A 30 -12.53 12.16 1.28
N ASP A 31 -12.34 12.19 2.60
CA ASP A 31 -12.81 11.13 3.50
C ASP A 31 -14.32 10.93 3.40
N GLU A 32 -15.09 12.01 3.15
CA GLU A 32 -16.52 11.95 2.92
C GLU A 32 -16.86 11.22 1.61
N MET A 33 -16.08 11.41 0.56
CA MET A 33 -16.25 10.67 -0.70
C MET A 33 -15.94 9.18 -0.54
N MET A 34 -14.96 8.82 0.29
CA MET A 34 -14.68 7.44 0.68
C MET A 34 -15.86 6.82 1.45
N ALA A 35 -16.41 7.56 2.39
CA ALA A 35 -17.53 7.12 3.23
C ALA A 35 -18.84 6.95 2.45
N THR A 36 -18.97 7.55 1.26
CA THR A 36 -20.24 7.59 0.51
C THR A 36 -20.21 6.84 -0.82
N ARG A 37 -19.04 6.48 -1.34
CA ARG A 37 -18.90 5.91 -2.68
C ARG A 37 -18.24 4.54 -2.66
N ARG A 38 -19.01 3.51 -3.01
CA ARG A 38 -18.59 2.10 -3.11
C ARG A 38 -17.27 1.91 -3.89
N TYR A 39 -17.15 2.52 -5.07
CA TYR A 39 -15.97 2.34 -5.93
C TYR A 39 -14.68 2.83 -5.28
N GLN A 40 -14.75 3.87 -4.50
CA GLN A 40 -13.58 4.45 -3.84
C GLN A 40 -13.00 3.55 -2.76
N MET A 41 -13.83 2.73 -2.11
CA MET A 41 -13.37 1.71 -1.18
C MET A 41 -12.40 0.72 -1.85
N PHE A 42 -12.69 0.33 -3.09
CA PHE A 42 -11.83 -0.58 -3.87
C PHE A 42 -10.60 0.15 -4.40
N ASP A 43 -10.76 1.32 -5.00
CA ASP A 43 -9.66 2.11 -5.55
C ASP A 43 -8.62 2.43 -4.46
N TRP A 44 -9.07 2.75 -3.27
CA TRP A 44 -8.19 3.02 -2.14
C TRP A 44 -7.43 1.77 -1.67
N GLY A 45 -8.09 0.63 -1.66
CA GLY A 45 -7.43 -0.65 -1.38
C GLY A 45 -6.39 -1.02 -2.44
N TYR A 46 -6.67 -0.74 -3.72
CA TYR A 46 -5.71 -0.99 -4.80
C TYR A 46 -4.48 -0.08 -4.75
N ARG A 47 -4.58 1.15 -4.19
CA ARG A 47 -3.42 2.03 -3.99
C ARG A 47 -2.34 1.42 -3.11
N VAL A 48 -2.70 0.50 -2.23
CA VAL A 48 -1.70 -0.22 -1.42
C VAL A 48 -0.74 -1.02 -2.29
N TYR A 49 -1.16 -1.46 -3.48
CA TYR A 49 -0.33 -2.19 -4.44
C TYR A 49 0.61 -1.30 -5.25
N GLU A 50 0.35 0.00 -5.35
CA GLU A 50 1.11 0.94 -6.21
C GLU A 50 2.59 1.06 -5.81
N HIS A 51 2.93 0.69 -4.58
CA HIS A 51 4.29 0.74 -4.05
C HIS A 51 5.08 -0.55 -4.24
N ILE A 52 4.51 -1.58 -4.89
CA ILE A 52 5.26 -2.78 -5.28
C ILE A 52 6.17 -2.41 -6.46
N PRO A 53 7.49 -2.61 -6.35
CA PRO A 53 8.39 -2.26 -7.42
C PRO A 53 8.17 -3.16 -8.64
N TYR A 54 8.35 -2.60 -9.82
CA TYR A 54 8.40 -3.37 -11.05
C TYR A 54 9.75 -4.09 -11.16
N GLY A 55 9.78 -5.40 -10.92
CA GLY A 55 10.99 -6.18 -10.75
C GLY A 55 11.95 -6.18 -11.95
N PHE A 56 11.44 -5.87 -13.17
CA PHE A 56 12.26 -5.78 -14.38
C PHE A 56 12.98 -4.44 -14.57
N THR A 57 12.67 -3.43 -13.74
CA THR A 57 13.25 -2.09 -13.83
C THR A 57 13.70 -1.59 -12.45
N ALA A 58 14.20 -2.50 -11.61
CA ALA A 58 14.44 -2.27 -10.21
C ALA A 58 15.49 -1.19 -9.93
N ILE A 59 16.56 -1.12 -10.73
CA ILE A 59 17.65 -0.15 -10.54
C ILE A 59 17.88 0.57 -11.87
N ASP A 60 17.52 1.84 -11.92
CA ASP A 60 17.74 2.71 -13.09
C ASP A 60 17.26 2.06 -14.40
N GLY A 61 16.07 1.48 -14.36
CA GLY A 61 15.47 0.80 -15.52
C GLY A 61 16.03 -0.58 -15.84
N ASN A 62 16.86 -1.17 -14.99
CA ASN A 62 17.51 -2.44 -15.22
C ASN A 62 17.10 -3.53 -14.21
N LEU A 63 17.32 -4.79 -14.61
CA LEU A 63 17.22 -5.95 -13.74
C LEU A 63 18.30 -5.93 -12.64
N PHE A 64 18.03 -6.55 -11.50
CA PHE A 64 19.05 -6.80 -10.48
C PHE A 64 20.24 -7.62 -10.98
N ALA A 65 20.07 -8.43 -12.02
CA ALA A 65 21.18 -9.15 -12.67
C ALA A 65 22.29 -8.19 -13.11
N ALA A 66 21.96 -6.96 -13.51
CA ALA A 66 22.93 -5.96 -13.98
C ALA A 66 23.82 -5.36 -12.87
N VAL A 67 23.54 -5.68 -11.60
CA VAL A 67 24.34 -5.26 -10.42
C VAL A 67 25.01 -6.46 -9.74
N SER A 68 25.05 -7.59 -10.41
CA SER A 68 25.71 -8.83 -9.98
C SER A 68 26.69 -9.30 -11.05
N ASP A 69 27.31 -10.46 -10.84
CA ASP A 69 28.19 -11.13 -11.81
C ASP A 69 27.43 -11.88 -12.91
N GLU A 70 26.09 -11.89 -12.88
CA GLU A 70 25.27 -12.53 -13.92
C GLU A 70 25.19 -11.72 -15.21
N ALA A 71 25.20 -10.38 -15.12
CA ALA A 71 25.09 -9.49 -16.28
C ALA A 71 25.71 -8.12 -15.98
N GLN A 72 26.09 -7.42 -17.04
CA GLN A 72 26.54 -6.03 -16.99
C GLN A 72 25.75 -5.17 -17.97
N TYR A 73 25.29 -4.02 -17.51
CA TYR A 73 24.67 -3.03 -18.37
C TYR A 73 25.75 -2.19 -19.04
N VAL A 74 25.68 -2.05 -20.38
CA VAL A 74 26.74 -1.43 -21.18
C VAL A 74 26.82 0.10 -21.06
N THR A 75 25.73 0.74 -20.57
CA THR A 75 25.70 2.19 -20.45
C THR A 75 26.49 2.66 -19.21
N THR A 76 27.55 3.40 -19.43
CA THR A 76 28.49 3.85 -18.39
C THR A 76 27.88 4.86 -17.41
N PHE A 77 26.79 5.53 -17.77
CA PHE A 77 26.11 6.52 -16.93
C PHE A 77 24.99 5.93 -16.06
N SER A 78 24.71 4.62 -16.18
CA SER A 78 23.69 3.98 -15.37
C SER A 78 24.12 3.82 -13.91
N SER A 79 23.18 3.99 -12.99
CA SER A 79 23.39 3.76 -11.55
C SER A 79 23.80 2.33 -11.22
N THR A 80 23.54 1.36 -12.12
CA THR A 80 23.99 -0.04 -11.97
C THR A 80 25.52 -0.13 -11.93
N GLN A 81 26.25 0.73 -12.65
CA GLN A 81 27.73 0.72 -12.67
C GLN A 81 28.32 1.01 -11.29
N ARG A 82 27.62 1.77 -10.45
CA ARG A 82 28.11 2.07 -9.08
C ARG A 82 28.22 0.83 -8.21
N PHE A 83 27.37 -0.17 -8.42
CA PHE A 83 27.50 -1.46 -7.74
C PHE A 83 28.73 -2.21 -8.27
N ASN A 84 28.91 -2.26 -9.59
CA ASN A 84 30.02 -2.96 -10.24
C ASN A 84 31.38 -2.32 -9.93
N GLU A 85 31.42 -1.00 -9.78
CA GLU A 85 32.61 -0.22 -9.43
C GLU A 85 32.86 -0.12 -7.93
N GLY A 86 31.91 -0.53 -7.08
CA GLY A 86 31.97 -0.37 -5.63
C GLY A 86 31.90 1.09 -5.16
N SER A 87 31.36 1.99 -5.99
CA SER A 87 31.28 3.43 -5.70
C SER A 87 29.99 3.87 -4.99
N TRP A 88 29.10 2.93 -4.61
CA TRP A 88 27.93 3.21 -3.80
C TRP A 88 28.27 3.34 -2.30
N SER A 89 27.45 4.06 -1.56
CA SER A 89 27.66 4.29 -0.12
C SER A 89 26.32 4.57 0.58
N ALA A 90 26.38 4.69 1.92
CA ALA A 90 25.22 5.12 2.72
C ALA A 90 24.68 6.50 2.33
N TYR A 91 25.51 7.38 1.75
CA TYR A 91 25.11 8.70 1.26
C TYR A 91 24.61 8.69 -0.18
N TYR A 92 24.94 7.66 -0.91
CA TYR A 92 24.51 7.48 -2.28
C TYR A 92 24.23 5.99 -2.54
N ASN A 93 22.96 5.63 -2.37
CA ASN A 93 22.48 4.27 -2.59
C ASN A 93 21.53 4.26 -3.81
N PRO A 94 21.92 3.64 -4.93
CA PRO A 94 21.03 3.52 -6.09
C PRO A 94 19.79 2.65 -5.85
N ASP A 95 19.81 1.79 -4.85
CA ASP A 95 18.65 0.99 -4.39
C ASP A 95 17.97 1.63 -3.17
N ASP A 96 17.95 2.96 -3.10
CA ASP A 96 17.21 3.65 -2.03
C ASP A 96 15.71 3.61 -2.29
N CYS A 97 15.02 2.84 -1.49
CA CYS A 97 13.57 2.65 -1.54
C CYS A 97 12.87 2.99 -0.21
N TYR A 98 13.57 3.67 0.70
CA TYR A 98 13.07 3.96 2.04
C TYR A 98 11.72 4.70 2.00
N THR A 99 11.67 5.82 1.31
CA THR A 99 10.45 6.63 1.20
C THR A 99 9.32 5.88 0.49
N SER A 100 9.63 5.15 -0.59
CA SER A 100 8.62 4.43 -1.36
C SER A 100 7.90 3.38 -0.52
N TYR A 101 8.64 2.58 0.25
CA TYR A 101 8.03 1.54 1.07
C TYR A 101 7.32 2.09 2.30
N TYR A 102 7.80 3.19 2.89
CA TYR A 102 7.03 3.86 3.94
C TYR A 102 5.73 4.47 3.42
N ASN A 103 5.70 4.99 2.20
CA ASN A 103 4.45 5.41 1.56
C ASN A 103 3.48 4.22 1.38
N GLY A 104 4.00 3.05 1.03
CA GLY A 104 3.19 1.82 0.97
C GLY A 104 2.64 1.39 2.34
N ILE A 105 3.43 1.50 3.39
CA ILE A 105 3.00 1.25 4.78
C ILE A 105 1.93 2.26 5.19
N TYR A 106 2.13 3.54 4.87
CA TYR A 106 1.14 4.59 5.12
C TYR A 106 -0.18 4.30 4.38
N ALA A 107 -0.11 3.98 3.09
CA ALA A 107 -1.30 3.65 2.29
C ALA A 107 -2.06 2.44 2.87
N ALA A 108 -1.33 1.44 3.39
CA ALA A 108 -1.95 0.28 4.03
C ALA A 108 -2.67 0.66 5.33
N HIS A 109 -2.05 1.47 6.20
CA HIS A 109 -2.69 1.97 7.42
C HIS A 109 -3.90 2.83 7.10
N ASP A 110 -3.77 3.80 6.19
CA ASP A 110 -4.85 4.68 5.76
C ASP A 110 -6.06 3.90 5.25
N TYR A 111 -5.83 2.91 4.38
CA TYR A 111 -6.89 2.04 3.89
C TYR A 111 -7.55 1.22 5.01
N LEU A 112 -6.76 0.60 5.87
CA LEU A 112 -7.27 -0.24 6.96
C LEU A 112 -8.11 0.57 7.95
N ASP A 113 -7.69 1.78 8.30
CA ASP A 113 -8.39 2.67 9.20
C ASP A 113 -9.71 3.16 8.59
N LYS A 114 -9.67 3.68 7.36
CA LYS A 114 -10.84 4.21 6.67
C LYS A 114 -11.85 3.15 6.25
N SER A 115 -11.43 1.91 6.10
CA SER A 115 -12.30 0.80 5.74
C SER A 115 -12.82 -0.01 6.94
N VAL A 116 -12.71 0.48 8.18
CA VAL A 116 -13.20 -0.23 9.38
C VAL A 116 -14.70 -0.55 9.24
N ASP A 117 -15.49 0.44 8.85
CA ASP A 117 -16.95 0.32 8.74
C ASP A 117 -17.40 -0.05 7.31
N TYR A 118 -16.57 -0.79 6.57
CA TYR A 118 -16.85 -1.11 5.16
C TYR A 118 -18.22 -1.73 4.90
N ARG A 119 -18.75 -2.51 5.83
CA ARG A 119 -20.09 -3.12 5.69
C ARG A 119 -21.18 -2.06 5.64
N TYR A 120 -21.09 -1.05 6.48
CA TYR A 120 -22.00 0.08 6.50
C TYR A 120 -21.86 0.92 5.22
N ILE A 121 -20.62 1.28 4.86
CA ILE A 121 -20.31 2.08 3.67
C ILE A 121 -20.82 1.39 2.39
N LEU A 122 -20.59 0.09 2.25
CA LEU A 122 -21.06 -0.69 1.09
C LEU A 122 -22.58 -0.86 1.05
N GLY A 123 -23.26 -0.74 2.17
CA GLY A 123 -24.73 -0.79 2.28
C GLY A 123 -25.41 0.55 1.98
N MET A 124 -24.69 1.66 2.06
CA MET A 124 -25.26 2.99 1.82
C MET A 124 -25.75 3.12 0.38
N HIS A 125 -26.93 3.72 0.20
CA HIS A 125 -27.54 3.99 -1.10
C HIS A 125 -27.63 2.78 -2.04
N ARG A 126 -27.80 1.60 -1.47
CA ARG A 126 -27.86 0.35 -2.19
C ARG A 126 -29.19 -0.39 -1.99
N ASP A 127 -29.71 -0.94 -3.06
CA ASP A 127 -30.82 -1.88 -2.98
C ASP A 127 -30.33 -3.22 -2.38
N THR A 128 -30.74 -3.49 -1.15
CA THR A 128 -30.48 -4.78 -0.46
C THR A 128 -31.80 -5.58 -0.29
N LEU A 129 -32.91 -5.12 -0.87
CA LEU A 129 -34.19 -5.76 -0.76
C LEU A 129 -34.41 -6.79 -1.89
N THR A 130 -33.87 -6.51 -3.08
CA THR A 130 -33.91 -7.50 -4.17
C THR A 130 -32.82 -8.54 -3.99
N SER A 131 -33.03 -9.77 -4.49
CA SER A 131 -32.03 -10.84 -4.44
C SER A 131 -30.75 -10.44 -5.16
N ASN A 132 -30.81 -9.84 -6.34
CA ASN A 132 -29.64 -9.38 -7.10
C ASN A 132 -28.84 -8.29 -6.38
N GLY A 133 -29.53 -7.33 -5.78
CA GLY A 133 -28.91 -6.27 -4.99
C GLY A 133 -28.20 -6.80 -3.75
N LEU A 134 -28.88 -7.71 -3.03
CA LEU A 134 -28.32 -8.36 -1.85
C LEU A 134 -27.09 -9.23 -2.17
N ASP A 135 -27.14 -10.00 -3.26
CA ASP A 135 -26.01 -10.84 -3.68
C ASP A 135 -24.81 -9.99 -4.15
N SER A 136 -25.05 -8.88 -4.84
CA SER A 136 -24.02 -7.93 -5.20
C SER A 136 -23.38 -7.30 -3.95
N TYR A 137 -24.18 -6.93 -2.94
CA TYR A 137 -23.68 -6.42 -1.68
C TYR A 137 -22.80 -7.44 -0.92
N ARG A 138 -23.24 -8.70 -0.86
CA ARG A 138 -22.46 -9.78 -0.23
C ARG A 138 -21.13 -10.02 -0.91
N ARG A 139 -21.10 -10.01 -2.25
CA ARG A 139 -19.84 -10.13 -3.01
C ARG A 139 -18.86 -9.02 -2.67
N ASP A 140 -19.33 -7.78 -2.59
CA ASP A 140 -18.47 -6.64 -2.27
C ASP A 140 -17.93 -6.72 -0.84
N ILE A 141 -18.74 -7.15 0.13
CA ILE A 141 -18.28 -7.37 1.51
C ILE A 141 -17.11 -8.37 1.53
N VAL A 142 -17.26 -9.50 0.84
CA VAL A 142 -16.21 -10.52 0.78
C VAL A 142 -14.97 -9.97 0.08
N ASP A 143 -15.13 -9.20 -0.98
CA ASP A 143 -14.00 -8.66 -1.74
C ASP A 143 -13.23 -7.59 -0.96
N VAL A 144 -13.92 -6.69 -0.26
CA VAL A 144 -13.27 -5.72 0.62
C VAL A 144 -12.58 -6.41 1.81
N GLN A 145 -13.19 -7.44 2.39
CA GLN A 145 -12.55 -8.23 3.45
C GLN A 145 -11.24 -8.85 2.98
N ARG A 146 -11.23 -9.44 1.78
CA ARG A 146 -10.02 -9.98 1.15
C ARG A 146 -8.99 -8.88 0.89
N LEU A 147 -9.41 -7.74 0.36
CA LEU A 147 -8.53 -6.62 0.06
C LEU A 147 -7.89 -6.03 1.34
N ARG A 148 -8.64 -6.00 2.45
CA ARG A 148 -8.09 -5.65 3.77
C ARG A 148 -7.03 -6.67 4.23
N ALA A 149 -7.29 -7.97 4.07
CA ALA A 149 -6.30 -9.01 4.38
C ALA A 149 -5.03 -8.87 3.51
N GLU A 150 -5.19 -8.54 2.24
CA GLU A 150 -4.08 -8.27 1.32
C GLU A 150 -3.28 -7.03 1.73
N ALA A 151 -3.95 -5.97 2.21
CA ALA A 151 -3.28 -4.77 2.71
C ALA A 151 -2.38 -5.07 3.93
N HIS A 152 -2.78 -5.97 4.83
CA HIS A 152 -1.94 -6.45 5.92
C HIS A 152 -0.68 -7.18 5.41
N VAL A 153 -0.82 -8.03 4.39
CA VAL A 153 0.31 -8.75 3.79
C VAL A 153 1.23 -7.79 3.02
N LEU A 154 0.68 -6.82 2.32
CA LEU A 154 1.47 -5.79 1.62
C LEU A 154 2.26 -4.93 2.61
N LYS A 155 1.65 -4.53 3.73
CA LYS A 155 2.35 -3.85 4.82
C LYS A 155 3.52 -4.69 5.34
N ALA A 156 3.30 -5.98 5.56
CA ALA A 156 4.34 -6.92 5.96
C ALA A 156 5.46 -7.02 4.90
N TYR A 157 5.10 -7.06 3.62
CA TYR A 157 6.05 -7.06 2.51
C TYR A 157 6.92 -5.80 2.50
N TYR A 158 6.33 -4.61 2.64
CA TYR A 158 7.08 -3.35 2.67
C TYR A 158 8.03 -3.28 3.86
N TYR A 159 7.62 -3.73 5.04
CA TYR A 159 8.52 -3.84 6.18
C TYR A 159 9.66 -4.83 5.95
N PHE A 160 9.42 -5.94 5.28
CA PHE A 160 10.49 -6.88 4.93
C PHE A 160 11.47 -6.27 3.94
N GLU A 161 10.99 -5.57 2.92
CA GLU A 161 11.83 -4.89 1.93
C GLU A 161 12.71 -3.81 2.58
N LEU A 162 12.17 -3.08 3.57
CA LEU A 162 12.95 -2.15 4.38
C LEU A 162 13.97 -2.88 5.27
N ALA A 163 13.54 -3.92 6.00
CA ALA A 163 14.39 -4.61 6.97
C ALA A 163 15.58 -5.30 6.33
N LYS A 164 15.42 -5.91 5.16
CA LYS A 164 16.54 -6.57 4.45
C LYS A 164 17.60 -5.59 3.94
N ARG A 165 17.27 -4.31 3.73
CA ARG A 165 18.18 -3.27 3.26
C ARG A 165 18.77 -2.44 4.39
N TYR A 166 17.93 -2.07 5.35
CA TYR A 166 18.28 -1.09 6.39
C TYR A 166 18.39 -1.71 7.80
N GLY A 167 18.13 -3.02 7.96
CA GLY A 167 18.07 -3.67 9.26
C GLY A 167 16.82 -3.30 10.04
N GLY A 168 16.96 -2.96 11.33
CA GLY A 168 15.84 -2.43 12.11
C GLY A 168 15.39 -1.07 11.60
N VAL A 169 14.09 -0.81 11.61
CA VAL A 169 13.46 0.42 11.10
C VAL A 169 12.35 0.89 12.05
N PRO A 170 11.92 2.17 11.99
CA PRO A 170 10.77 2.65 12.75
C PRO A 170 9.51 1.84 12.45
N LEU A 171 8.79 1.43 13.50
CA LEU A 171 7.55 0.69 13.40
C LEU A 171 6.37 1.65 13.53
N ILE A 172 5.67 1.88 12.43
CA ILE A 172 4.49 2.74 12.35
C ILE A 172 3.27 1.92 12.74
N ASP A 173 2.48 2.40 13.68
CA ASP A 173 1.28 1.73 14.20
C ASP A 173 -0.03 2.39 13.75
N ARG A 174 0.02 3.59 13.18
CA ARG A 174 -1.13 4.37 12.71
C ARG A 174 -0.74 5.38 11.64
N VAL A 175 -1.73 6.04 11.07
CA VAL A 175 -1.53 7.27 10.30
C VAL A 175 -1.18 8.41 11.25
N TYR A 176 -0.06 9.09 11.01
CA TYR A 176 0.37 10.25 11.79
C TYR A 176 -0.05 11.54 11.10
N ALA A 177 -0.46 12.53 11.89
CA ALA A 177 -0.94 13.81 11.36
C ALA A 177 0.19 14.64 10.75
N ASP A 178 1.40 14.53 11.29
CA ASP A 178 2.56 15.26 10.80
C ASP A 178 3.88 14.48 10.98
N GLN A 179 4.92 15.01 10.36
CA GLN A 179 6.26 14.41 10.36
C GLN A 179 6.93 14.41 11.76
N LYS A 180 6.53 15.28 12.68
CA LYS A 180 7.12 15.31 14.04
C LYS A 180 6.58 14.16 14.86
N GLU A 181 5.28 13.85 14.74
CA GLU A 181 4.69 12.68 15.38
C GLU A 181 5.25 11.38 14.80
N ALA A 182 5.55 11.35 13.51
CA ALA A 182 6.12 10.20 12.83
C ALA A 182 7.61 9.97 13.11
N ASN A 183 8.28 10.85 13.88
CA ASN A 183 9.69 10.71 14.22
C ASN A 183 9.92 9.65 15.31
N LEU A 184 9.67 8.40 14.95
CA LEU A 184 9.83 7.26 15.83
C LEU A 184 11.29 6.75 15.85
N PRO A 185 11.76 6.20 16.98
CA PRO A 185 13.04 5.52 17.03
C PRO A 185 13.00 4.26 16.15
N ARG A 186 14.17 3.83 15.69
CA ARG A 186 14.30 2.57 14.97
C ARG A 186 14.04 1.39 15.92
N GLY A 187 13.18 0.50 15.52
CA GLY A 187 13.06 -0.82 16.13
C GLY A 187 14.21 -1.74 15.72
N THR A 188 14.37 -2.84 16.42
CA THR A 188 15.31 -3.91 16.07
C THR A 188 14.80 -4.72 14.88
N PHE A 189 15.70 -5.44 14.21
CA PHE A 189 15.31 -6.36 13.15
C PHE A 189 14.32 -7.44 13.65
N ASP A 190 14.52 -7.99 14.84
CA ASP A 190 13.62 -9.00 15.41
C ASP A 190 12.22 -8.42 15.72
N GLU A 191 12.11 -7.16 16.12
CA GLU A 191 10.82 -6.48 16.30
C GLU A 191 10.08 -6.31 14.95
N VAL A 192 10.81 -5.95 13.88
CA VAL A 192 10.24 -5.89 12.53
C VAL A 192 9.76 -7.26 12.09
N VAL A 193 10.56 -8.32 12.27
CA VAL A 193 10.15 -9.71 11.98
C VAL A 193 8.91 -10.09 12.77
N GLY A 194 8.87 -9.77 14.06
CA GLY A 194 7.70 -10.03 14.91
C GLY A 194 6.43 -9.34 14.42
N LEU A 195 6.55 -8.08 13.93
CA LEU A 195 5.43 -7.37 13.30
C LEU A 195 4.96 -8.08 12.04
N ILE A 196 5.88 -8.39 11.12
CA ILE A 196 5.57 -9.07 9.85
C ILE A 196 4.81 -10.38 10.09
N LEU A 197 5.29 -11.20 11.04
CA LEU A 197 4.65 -12.47 11.35
C LEU A 197 3.23 -12.29 11.90
N ARG A 198 3.01 -11.30 12.76
CA ARG A 198 1.66 -11.00 13.29
C ARG A 198 0.70 -10.54 12.18
N GLU A 199 1.17 -9.68 11.28
CA GLU A 199 0.35 -9.20 10.15
C GLU A 199 -0.10 -10.36 9.26
N ILE A 200 0.81 -11.26 8.88
CA ILE A 200 0.49 -12.40 8.02
C ILE A 200 -0.40 -13.41 8.72
N GLU A 201 -0.06 -13.81 9.96
CA GLU A 201 -0.82 -14.83 10.69
C GLU A 201 -2.23 -14.37 11.03
N GLY A 202 -2.42 -13.08 11.33
CA GLY A 202 -3.72 -12.50 11.64
C GLY A 202 -4.74 -12.62 10.51
N VAL A 203 -4.27 -12.64 9.25
CA VAL A 203 -5.17 -12.58 8.08
C VAL A 203 -5.06 -13.77 7.12
N ARG A 204 -4.14 -14.72 7.35
CA ARG A 204 -3.86 -15.80 6.39
C ARG A 204 -5.10 -16.63 5.98
N ASN A 205 -6.08 -16.76 6.85
CA ASN A 205 -7.30 -17.54 6.59
C ASN A 205 -8.33 -16.75 5.79
N GLU A 206 -8.21 -15.43 5.70
CA GLU A 206 -9.06 -14.54 4.89
C GLU A 206 -8.57 -14.42 3.46
N LEU A 207 -7.30 -14.82 3.20
CA LEU A 207 -6.70 -14.77 1.88
C LEU A 207 -7.20 -15.91 0.99
N VAL A 208 -7.42 -15.59 -0.27
CA VAL A 208 -7.79 -16.57 -1.31
C VAL A 208 -6.63 -17.53 -1.54
N VAL A 209 -6.94 -18.80 -1.72
CA VAL A 209 -5.95 -19.83 -2.06
C VAL A 209 -5.56 -19.75 -3.53
N ASP A 210 -6.55 -19.68 -4.40
CA ASP A 210 -6.40 -19.58 -5.85
C ASP A 210 -7.58 -18.80 -6.44
N TRP A 211 -7.31 -17.68 -7.10
CA TRP A 211 -8.33 -16.85 -7.75
C TRP A 211 -9.07 -17.56 -8.87
N ARG A 212 -8.41 -18.48 -9.58
CA ARG A 212 -9.00 -19.27 -10.66
C ARG A 212 -9.98 -20.30 -10.11
N ALA A 213 -9.64 -20.93 -8.99
CA ALA A 213 -10.53 -21.90 -8.34
C ALA A 213 -11.84 -21.28 -7.83
N GLU A 214 -11.84 -19.94 -7.63
CA GLU A 214 -13.04 -19.18 -7.25
C GLU A 214 -13.76 -18.54 -8.46
N ASN A 215 -13.36 -18.82 -9.70
CA ASN A 215 -13.85 -18.20 -10.93
C ASN A 215 -13.74 -16.67 -10.93
N LEU A 216 -12.59 -16.17 -10.44
CA LEU A 216 -12.23 -14.75 -10.34
C LEU A 216 -10.87 -14.52 -11.02
N GLU A 217 -10.71 -15.03 -12.25
CA GLU A 217 -9.46 -14.93 -13.02
C GLU A 217 -9.04 -13.48 -13.26
N GLU A 218 -9.99 -12.55 -13.36
CA GLU A 218 -9.75 -11.13 -13.54
C GLU A 218 -9.01 -10.49 -12.35
N LYS A 219 -9.00 -11.17 -11.18
CA LYS A 219 -8.28 -10.78 -9.99
C LYS A 219 -6.91 -11.47 -9.85
N SER A 220 -6.50 -12.25 -10.84
CA SER A 220 -5.17 -12.87 -10.88
C SER A 220 -4.09 -11.81 -10.78
N GLY A 221 -3.09 -12.05 -9.92
CA GLY A 221 -2.07 -11.05 -9.58
C GLY A 221 -2.25 -10.41 -8.19
N ARG A 222 -3.46 -10.45 -7.62
CA ARG A 222 -3.66 -10.10 -6.21
C ARG A 222 -3.04 -11.16 -5.29
N ILE A 223 -2.70 -10.76 -4.08
CA ILE A 223 -2.05 -11.63 -3.08
C ILE A 223 -2.94 -12.84 -2.77
N THR A 224 -2.29 -14.00 -2.73
CA THR A 224 -2.90 -15.27 -2.31
C THR A 224 -2.32 -15.71 -0.97
N ARG A 225 -2.98 -16.69 -0.33
CA ARG A 225 -2.45 -17.35 0.88
C ARG A 225 -1.06 -17.94 0.64
N GLY A 226 -0.83 -18.53 -0.53
CA GLY A 226 0.48 -19.07 -0.92
C GLY A 226 1.56 -18.00 -0.97
N ALA A 227 1.26 -16.82 -1.53
CA ALA A 227 2.17 -15.70 -1.58
C ALA A 227 2.52 -15.17 -0.17
N ALA A 228 1.54 -15.06 0.72
CA ALA A 228 1.74 -14.63 2.11
C ALA A 228 2.62 -15.63 2.89
N LEU A 229 2.39 -16.93 2.72
CA LEU A 229 3.21 -17.97 3.37
C LEU A 229 4.63 -18.04 2.80
N ALA A 230 4.80 -17.83 1.52
CA ALA A 230 6.13 -17.72 0.88
C ALA A 230 6.90 -16.50 1.41
N LEU A 231 6.22 -15.35 1.58
CA LEU A 231 6.81 -14.18 2.24
C LEU A 231 7.25 -14.51 3.67
N LYS A 232 6.38 -15.15 4.46
CA LYS A 232 6.69 -15.59 5.82
C LYS A 232 7.93 -16.48 5.88
N SER A 233 8.00 -17.52 5.05
CA SER A 233 9.15 -18.41 4.97
C SER A 233 10.44 -17.64 4.65
N ARG A 234 10.39 -16.72 3.70
CA ARG A 234 11.53 -15.89 3.33
C ARG A 234 11.99 -14.98 4.46
N VAL A 235 11.07 -14.35 5.18
CA VAL A 235 11.37 -13.50 6.35
C VAL A 235 12.07 -14.32 7.44
N LEU A 236 11.57 -15.50 7.74
CA LEU A 236 12.16 -16.40 8.74
C LEU A 236 13.55 -16.89 8.33
N LEU A 237 13.77 -17.17 7.03
CA LEU A 237 15.08 -17.51 6.49
C LEU A 237 16.10 -16.38 6.69
N TYR A 238 15.70 -15.14 6.45
CA TYR A 238 16.56 -13.98 6.73
C TYR A 238 16.87 -13.85 8.22
N ALA A 239 15.87 -14.04 9.09
CA ALA A 239 16.04 -13.99 10.53
C ALA A 239 16.95 -15.13 11.07
N ALA A 240 17.03 -16.25 10.37
CA ALA A 240 17.92 -17.37 10.70
C ALA A 240 19.36 -17.18 10.13
N SER A 241 19.55 -16.26 9.19
CA SER A 241 20.86 -16.03 8.54
C SER A 241 21.93 -15.59 9.54
N PRO A 242 23.22 -15.84 9.26
CA PRO A 242 24.32 -15.47 10.18
C PRO A 242 24.34 -14.01 10.59
N GLN A 243 23.87 -13.11 9.74
CA GLN A 243 23.81 -11.67 10.03
C GLN A 243 22.85 -11.34 11.18
N PHE A 244 21.71 -12.03 11.27
CA PHE A 244 20.65 -11.79 12.26
C PHE A 244 20.53 -12.91 13.30
N ASN A 245 21.38 -13.93 13.17
CA ASN A 245 21.49 -15.07 14.08
C ASN A 245 22.96 -15.42 14.33
N PRO A 246 23.78 -14.51 14.86
CA PRO A 246 25.21 -14.72 15.03
C PRO A 246 25.52 -15.85 16.04
N SER A 247 24.61 -16.14 16.96
CA SER A 247 24.71 -17.28 17.89
C SER A 247 24.44 -18.64 17.26
N GLY A 248 23.88 -18.65 16.02
CA GLY A 248 23.56 -19.89 15.31
C GLY A 248 22.38 -20.67 15.92
N GLU A 249 21.40 -19.98 16.50
CA GLU A 249 20.22 -20.59 17.13
C GLU A 249 19.46 -21.49 16.16
N LYS A 250 19.46 -22.79 16.46
CA LYS A 250 18.78 -23.81 15.62
C LYS A 250 17.27 -23.62 15.54
N SER A 251 16.66 -23.02 16.56
CA SER A 251 15.24 -22.69 16.60
C SER A 251 14.81 -21.73 15.48
N LYS A 252 15.65 -20.75 15.14
CA LYS A 252 15.39 -19.83 14.03
C LYS A 252 15.40 -20.55 12.68
N TRP A 253 16.32 -21.50 12.48
CA TRP A 253 16.36 -22.36 11.28
C TRP A 253 15.16 -23.29 11.18
N ALA A 254 14.78 -23.90 12.32
CA ALA A 254 13.59 -24.77 12.37
C ALA A 254 12.29 -24.00 12.09
N ALA A 255 12.21 -22.73 12.49
CA ALA A 255 11.06 -21.88 12.20
C ALA A 255 10.97 -21.48 10.70
N ALA A 256 12.11 -21.46 10.00
CA ALA A 256 12.20 -21.11 8.58
C ALA A 256 11.89 -22.29 7.64
N ALA A 257 12.03 -23.53 8.12
CA ALA A 257 11.80 -24.78 7.39
C ALA A 257 10.32 -25.17 7.37
#